data_5e6197f6b72f790e7a126d946b6a8868
#
_entry.id   5e6197f6b72f790e7a126d946b6a8868
#
_cell.length_a   1.000
_cell.length_b   1.000
_cell.length_c   1.000
_cell.angle_alpha   90.00
_cell.angle_beta   90.00
_cell.angle_gamma   90.00
#
_symmetry.space_group_name_H-M   'P 1'
#
loop_
_entity.id
_entity.type
_entity.pdbx_description
1 polymer ?
#
loop_
_entity_poly.entity_id
_entity_poly.type
_entity_poly.pdbx_seq_one_letter_code
_entity_poly.pdbx_strand_id
1 'polypeptide(L)'
;MAVPASSAGPAARWYLYLRDLTGWRADGTGALAGAAAALALPPFFCIPLLLLSFPTLMALIGGAANRRAAFRRGFWFGFGLNAAGLYWITEAILLEAARYWWFVPIAVPGLSALMALFIAAACAFAKGFLRGLPRLLAFAAAWTAMDLLRQFLLTGFPWNPLASIWAIPGLAGDIMLQPVAWIGTPGVTALTVFLACLPVLRPFAWGVGVCAMVVWAALGWMHLSEHPDRASALNVVLVQGNIPQGQKFDRRFLRTTWDTYLRLTREGVEAAHKAMPGDPVVVVWPETASVALLADDAAARQSIAEAAEGNPTLIGSVRFGEDGRPRNSLIAMDGQGGVQDFYDKWHLVPGGEFAPGWLPFAVQLVPGGGFVPGPGPRTLDLPGLPPFAPLICYEAIFPAQIVNEIQRPAWIVNITNDAWFGQSTGPHQHLAAVRMRAVEEGLPIMRAANTGITVGYDAYGHQVARMNQGQAGFLLARLPGPLAPTFFSRYGLIIPVFLAILLLLAAIICGRHKIRAWPL
;
A
#
# COMPACT_ATOMS: atom_id res chain seq x y z
N MET A 1 -39.16 -22.39 14.68
CA MET A 1 -40.22 -21.80 13.87
C MET A 1 -39.61 -20.68 13.04
N ALA A 2 -39.73 -20.72 11.72
CA ALA A 2 -39.32 -19.63 10.86
C ALA A 2 -40.32 -18.47 11.00
N VAL A 3 -39.88 -17.28 11.32
CA VAL A 3 -40.71 -16.08 11.34
C VAL A 3 -41.23 -15.84 9.90
N PRO A 4 -42.54 -15.65 9.68
CA PRO A 4 -43.07 -15.36 8.35
C PRO A 4 -42.41 -14.10 7.79
N ALA A 5 -42.01 -14.09 6.51
CA ALA A 5 -41.33 -12.98 5.84
C ALA A 5 -42.10 -11.65 5.91
N SER A 6 -43.43 -11.71 6.15
CA SER A 6 -44.32 -10.54 6.31
C SER A 6 -44.10 -9.75 7.61
N SER A 7 -43.52 -10.36 8.66
CA SER A 7 -43.26 -9.71 9.95
C SER A 7 -41.79 -9.23 10.09
N ALA A 8 -40.96 -9.48 9.11
CA ALA A 8 -39.56 -9.06 9.11
C ALA A 8 -39.41 -7.57 8.76
N GLY A 9 -38.58 -6.85 9.50
CA GLY A 9 -38.23 -5.45 9.20
C GLY A 9 -37.55 -5.30 7.83
N PRO A 10 -37.42 -4.06 7.30
CA PRO A 10 -36.88 -3.80 5.97
C PRO A 10 -35.51 -4.42 5.72
N ALA A 11 -34.56 -4.30 6.67
CA ALA A 11 -33.23 -4.87 6.57
C ALA A 11 -33.21 -6.40 6.48
N ALA A 12 -34.08 -7.06 7.27
CA ALA A 12 -34.23 -8.52 7.24
C ALA A 12 -34.82 -8.99 5.92
N ARG A 13 -35.82 -8.28 5.37
CA ARG A 13 -36.42 -8.58 4.05
C ARG A 13 -35.37 -8.43 2.93
N TRP A 14 -34.56 -7.36 2.96
CA TRP A 14 -33.46 -7.16 2.02
C TRP A 14 -32.42 -8.29 2.10
N TYR A 15 -31.99 -8.67 3.30
CA TYR A 15 -31.07 -9.79 3.50
C TYR A 15 -31.62 -11.12 2.98
N LEU A 16 -32.89 -11.44 3.25
CA LEU A 16 -33.53 -12.65 2.76
C LEU A 16 -33.64 -12.65 1.23
N TYR A 17 -33.99 -11.52 0.63
CA TYR A 17 -34.03 -11.36 -0.83
C TYR A 17 -32.64 -11.66 -1.45
N LEU A 18 -31.58 -11.05 -0.93
CA LEU A 18 -30.22 -11.26 -1.42
C LEU A 18 -29.78 -12.72 -1.25
N ARG A 19 -30.13 -13.34 -0.14
CA ARG A 19 -29.81 -14.74 0.14
C ARG A 19 -30.42 -15.68 -0.88
N ASP A 20 -31.63 -15.40 -1.33
CA ASP A 20 -32.41 -16.26 -2.22
C ASP A 20 -32.07 -16.03 -3.71
N LEU A 21 -31.20 -15.06 -4.01
CA LEU A 21 -30.68 -14.84 -5.36
C LEU A 21 -29.84 -16.03 -5.85
N THR A 22 -30.04 -16.39 -7.13
CA THR A 22 -29.33 -17.50 -7.80
C THR A 22 -28.84 -17.11 -9.18
N GLY A 23 -27.97 -17.91 -9.76
CA GLY A 23 -27.46 -17.74 -11.11
C GLY A 23 -26.79 -16.38 -11.31
N TRP A 24 -26.95 -15.79 -12.50
CA TRP A 24 -26.31 -14.53 -12.90
C TRP A 24 -26.73 -13.31 -12.05
N ARG A 25 -27.94 -13.36 -11.46
CA ARG A 25 -28.42 -12.29 -10.54
C ARG A 25 -27.58 -12.24 -9.27
N ALA A 26 -27.27 -13.39 -8.67
CA ALA A 26 -26.38 -13.47 -7.52
C ALA A 26 -24.95 -13.03 -7.86
N ASP A 27 -24.45 -13.42 -9.04
CA ASP A 27 -23.11 -13.08 -9.52
C ASP A 27 -22.99 -11.57 -9.77
N GLY A 28 -23.95 -10.98 -10.51
CA GLY A 28 -23.98 -9.54 -10.80
C GLY A 28 -24.12 -8.70 -9.53
N THR A 29 -25.00 -9.13 -8.59
CA THR A 29 -25.11 -8.47 -7.28
C THR A 29 -23.80 -8.55 -6.50
N GLY A 30 -23.10 -9.69 -6.54
CA GLY A 30 -21.78 -9.86 -5.94
C GLY A 30 -20.75 -8.90 -6.54
N ALA A 31 -20.68 -8.84 -7.88
CA ALA A 31 -19.76 -7.94 -8.58
C ALA A 31 -20.03 -6.45 -8.26
N LEU A 32 -21.30 -6.03 -8.28
CA LEU A 32 -21.68 -4.66 -7.92
C LEU A 32 -21.36 -4.33 -6.45
N ALA A 33 -21.59 -5.26 -5.53
CA ALA A 33 -21.26 -5.08 -4.12
C ALA A 33 -19.72 -4.98 -3.93
N GLY A 34 -18.95 -5.77 -4.67
CA GLY A 34 -17.49 -5.67 -4.67
C GLY A 34 -17.01 -4.33 -5.22
N ALA A 35 -17.55 -3.89 -6.36
CA ALA A 35 -17.21 -2.59 -6.93
C ALA A 35 -17.57 -1.42 -6.00
N ALA A 36 -18.70 -1.50 -5.30
CA ALA A 36 -19.08 -0.52 -4.28
C ALA A 36 -18.10 -0.52 -3.09
N ALA A 37 -17.59 -1.70 -2.68
CA ALA A 37 -16.58 -1.79 -1.63
C ALA A 37 -15.27 -1.12 -2.03
N ALA A 38 -14.91 -1.09 -3.32
CA ALA A 38 -13.72 -0.39 -3.81
C ALA A 38 -13.77 1.12 -3.57
N LEU A 39 -14.96 1.71 -3.49
CA LEU A 39 -15.11 3.14 -3.15
C LEU A 39 -14.74 3.46 -1.70
N ALA A 40 -14.59 2.47 -0.83
CA ALA A 40 -14.03 2.68 0.50
C ALA A 40 -12.50 2.87 0.48
N LEU A 41 -11.83 2.45 -0.59
CA LEU A 41 -10.38 2.60 -0.77
C LEU A 41 -9.98 4.06 -1.06
N PRO A 42 -8.69 4.42 -0.86
CA PRO A 42 -8.16 5.72 -1.29
C PRO A 42 -8.39 5.97 -2.79
N PRO A 43 -8.68 7.21 -3.20
CA PRO A 43 -8.83 8.43 -2.40
C PRO A 43 -10.26 8.72 -1.92
N PHE A 44 -11.23 7.85 -2.19
CA PHE A 44 -12.66 8.14 -1.97
C PHE A 44 -13.09 7.97 -0.51
N PHE A 45 -12.56 6.97 0.19
CA PHE A 45 -12.85 6.70 1.61
C PHE A 45 -14.36 6.63 1.96
N CYS A 46 -15.19 6.14 1.04
CA CYS A 46 -16.62 5.92 1.28
C CYS A 46 -16.84 4.68 2.17
N ILE A 47 -16.26 4.69 3.38
CA ILE A 47 -16.25 3.55 4.33
C ILE A 47 -17.65 2.98 4.62
N PRO A 48 -18.73 3.80 4.75
CA PRO A 48 -20.07 3.26 5.00
C PRO A 48 -20.56 2.25 3.95
N LEU A 49 -20.04 2.28 2.72
CA LEU A 49 -20.38 1.32 1.68
C LEU A 49 -19.99 -0.13 2.05
N LEU A 50 -18.99 -0.31 2.92
CA LEU A 50 -18.63 -1.64 3.42
C LEU A 50 -19.77 -2.28 4.22
N LEU A 51 -20.56 -1.46 4.95
CA LEU A 51 -21.73 -1.91 5.72
C LEU A 51 -22.90 -2.36 4.84
N LEU A 52 -22.84 -2.13 3.54
CA LEU A 52 -23.77 -2.66 2.53
C LEU A 52 -23.12 -3.82 1.77
N SER A 53 -21.88 -3.66 1.34
CA SER A 53 -21.17 -4.60 0.49
C SER A 53 -20.89 -5.94 1.17
N PHE A 54 -20.35 -5.92 2.41
CA PHE A 54 -20.03 -7.14 3.14
C PHE A 54 -21.25 -7.91 3.63
N PRO A 55 -22.32 -7.27 4.17
CA PRO A 55 -23.58 -7.96 4.43
C PRO A 55 -24.21 -8.57 3.19
N THR A 56 -24.12 -7.90 2.02
CA THR A 56 -24.54 -8.47 0.74
C THR A 56 -23.77 -9.76 0.44
N LEU A 57 -22.44 -9.73 0.53
CA LEU A 57 -21.61 -10.91 0.35
C LEU A 57 -21.98 -12.03 1.32
N MET A 58 -22.19 -11.71 2.60
CA MET A 58 -22.59 -12.70 3.62
C MET A 58 -23.96 -13.30 3.33
N ALA A 59 -24.92 -12.53 2.84
CA ALA A 59 -26.23 -13.03 2.40
C ALA A 59 -26.07 -14.00 1.22
N LEU A 60 -25.31 -13.62 0.20
CA LEU A 60 -25.02 -14.45 -0.97
C LEU A 60 -24.34 -15.77 -0.57
N ILE A 61 -23.33 -15.75 0.31
CA ILE A 61 -22.68 -16.96 0.84
C ILE A 61 -23.71 -17.78 1.64
N GLY A 62 -24.55 -17.13 2.44
CA GLY A 62 -25.62 -17.76 3.22
C GLY A 62 -26.57 -18.59 2.37
N GLY A 63 -26.97 -18.06 1.21
CA GLY A 63 -27.87 -18.70 0.25
C GLY A 63 -27.18 -19.68 -0.72
N ALA A 64 -25.84 -19.75 -0.75
CA ALA A 64 -25.13 -20.70 -1.60
C ALA A 64 -25.45 -22.15 -1.22
N ALA A 65 -25.73 -23.01 -2.19
CA ALA A 65 -26.08 -24.42 -1.93
C ALA A 65 -24.92 -25.22 -1.33
N ASN A 66 -23.71 -24.93 -1.75
CA ASN A 66 -22.48 -25.63 -1.35
C ASN A 66 -21.25 -24.70 -1.42
N ARG A 67 -20.05 -25.23 -1.09
CA ARG A 67 -18.79 -24.46 -1.11
C ARG A 67 -18.42 -23.97 -2.51
N ARG A 68 -18.73 -24.73 -3.59
CA ARG A 68 -18.47 -24.30 -4.98
C ARG A 68 -19.33 -23.09 -5.34
N ALA A 69 -20.62 -23.09 -4.94
CA ALA A 69 -21.49 -21.94 -5.15
C ALA A 69 -21.02 -20.71 -4.34
N ALA A 70 -20.55 -20.91 -3.10
CA ALA A 70 -19.97 -19.83 -2.29
C ALA A 70 -18.66 -19.28 -2.91
N PHE A 71 -17.81 -20.14 -3.44
CA PHE A 71 -16.63 -19.75 -4.20
C PHE A 71 -16.98 -18.85 -5.38
N ARG A 72 -17.95 -19.27 -6.22
CA ARG A 72 -18.39 -18.48 -7.37
C ARG A 72 -18.93 -17.10 -6.97
N ARG A 73 -19.72 -17.00 -5.90
CA ARG A 73 -20.23 -15.73 -5.39
C ARG A 73 -19.14 -14.83 -4.85
N GLY A 74 -18.17 -15.42 -4.10
CA GLY A 74 -16.98 -14.72 -3.64
C GLY A 74 -16.07 -14.27 -4.78
N PHE A 75 -15.95 -15.08 -5.84
CA PHE A 75 -15.21 -14.71 -7.04
C PHE A 75 -15.79 -13.45 -7.69
N TRP A 76 -17.10 -13.37 -7.92
CA TRP A 76 -17.69 -12.19 -8.53
C TRP A 76 -17.61 -10.95 -7.65
N PHE A 77 -17.74 -11.10 -6.33
CA PHE A 77 -17.47 -9.99 -5.42
C PHE A 77 -16.02 -9.52 -5.50
N GLY A 78 -15.07 -10.45 -5.43
CA GLY A 78 -13.65 -10.17 -5.56
C GLY A 78 -13.28 -9.55 -6.90
N PHE A 79 -13.90 -10.02 -7.99
CA PHE A 79 -13.72 -9.46 -9.32
C PHE A 79 -14.17 -8.00 -9.38
N GLY A 80 -15.37 -7.69 -8.87
CA GLY A 80 -15.87 -6.32 -8.82
C GLY A 80 -14.98 -5.40 -7.98
N LEU A 81 -14.55 -5.86 -6.80
CA LEU A 81 -13.66 -5.11 -5.91
C LEU A 81 -12.32 -4.79 -6.61
N ASN A 82 -11.70 -5.79 -7.24
CA ASN A 82 -10.40 -5.60 -7.86
C ASN A 82 -10.51 -4.86 -9.20
N ALA A 83 -11.53 -5.10 -10.03
CA ALA A 83 -11.71 -4.37 -11.28
C ALA A 83 -11.90 -2.88 -11.05
N ALA A 84 -12.69 -2.49 -10.04
CA ALA A 84 -12.85 -1.10 -9.65
C ALA A 84 -11.63 -0.53 -8.90
N GLY A 85 -10.91 -1.36 -8.11
CA GLY A 85 -9.76 -0.93 -7.32
C GLY A 85 -8.44 -0.86 -8.11
N LEU A 86 -8.33 -1.57 -9.23
CA LEU A 86 -7.09 -1.71 -10.02
C LEU A 86 -7.20 -1.15 -11.44
N TYR A 87 -8.26 -0.40 -11.76
CA TYR A 87 -8.45 0.16 -13.11
C TYR A 87 -7.28 1.05 -13.56
N TRP A 88 -6.54 1.63 -12.61
CA TRP A 88 -5.38 2.46 -12.88
C TRP A 88 -4.25 1.75 -13.66
N ILE A 89 -4.23 0.41 -13.68
CA ILE A 89 -3.29 -0.37 -14.50
C ILE A 89 -3.46 -0.05 -15.99
N THR A 90 -4.66 0.39 -16.39
CA THR A 90 -4.93 0.89 -17.73
C THR A 90 -3.99 2.04 -18.11
N GLU A 91 -3.70 2.96 -17.18
CA GLU A 91 -2.80 4.10 -17.41
C GLU A 91 -1.39 3.63 -17.78
N ALA A 92 -0.85 2.65 -17.04
CA ALA A 92 0.49 2.10 -17.33
C ALA A 92 0.57 1.46 -18.72
N ILE A 93 -0.49 0.78 -19.16
CA ILE A 93 -0.55 0.14 -20.49
C ILE A 93 -0.67 1.20 -21.59
N LEU A 94 -1.44 2.25 -21.34
CA LEU A 94 -1.70 3.31 -22.31
C LEU A 94 -0.54 4.31 -22.48
N LEU A 95 0.51 4.23 -21.64
CA LEU A 95 1.76 4.97 -21.89
C LEU A 95 2.37 4.61 -23.26
N GLU A 96 2.22 3.36 -23.69
CA GLU A 96 2.57 2.91 -25.05
C GLU A 96 1.31 2.45 -25.80
N ALA A 97 0.29 3.31 -25.87
CA ALA A 97 -1.01 2.98 -26.44
C ALA A 97 -0.92 2.43 -27.87
N ALA A 98 -0.03 2.98 -28.72
CA ALA A 98 0.18 2.50 -30.08
C ALA A 98 0.54 1.00 -30.16
N ARG A 99 1.18 0.46 -29.13
CA ARG A 99 1.64 -0.93 -29.08
C ARG A 99 0.74 -1.84 -28.26
N TYR A 100 0.13 -1.35 -27.14
CA TYR A 100 -0.48 -2.20 -26.12
C TYR A 100 -1.95 -1.90 -25.81
N TRP A 101 -2.64 -0.99 -26.52
CA TRP A 101 -4.05 -0.68 -26.26
C TRP A 101 -4.96 -1.91 -26.23
N TRP A 102 -4.68 -2.91 -27.06
CA TRP A 102 -5.42 -4.17 -27.16
C TRP A 102 -5.31 -5.03 -25.90
N PHE A 103 -4.29 -4.80 -25.07
CA PHE A 103 -4.05 -5.55 -23.83
C PHE A 103 -4.88 -5.03 -22.66
N VAL A 104 -5.38 -3.81 -22.71
CA VAL A 104 -6.22 -3.21 -21.64
C VAL A 104 -7.41 -4.09 -21.26
N PRO A 105 -8.26 -4.59 -22.20
CA PRO A 105 -9.41 -5.43 -21.86
C PRO A 105 -9.02 -6.82 -21.32
N ILE A 106 -7.74 -7.18 -21.35
CA ILE A 106 -7.22 -8.45 -20.85
C ILE A 106 -6.54 -8.26 -19.49
N ALA A 107 -5.70 -7.23 -19.36
CA ALA A 107 -4.84 -7.05 -18.19
C ALA A 107 -5.64 -6.76 -16.91
N VAL A 108 -6.52 -5.76 -16.94
CA VAL A 108 -7.31 -5.39 -15.76
C VAL A 108 -8.28 -6.50 -15.36
N PRO A 109 -9.13 -7.06 -16.26
CA PRO A 109 -9.98 -8.19 -15.91
C PRO A 109 -9.19 -9.44 -15.51
N GLY A 110 -8.08 -9.74 -16.18
CA GLY A 110 -7.25 -10.92 -15.89
C GLY A 110 -6.63 -10.86 -14.50
N LEU A 111 -6.00 -9.72 -14.14
CA LEU A 111 -5.47 -9.53 -12.79
C LEU A 111 -6.59 -9.49 -11.74
N SER A 112 -7.72 -8.85 -12.04
CA SER A 112 -8.89 -8.82 -11.15
C SER A 112 -9.45 -10.23 -10.90
N ALA A 113 -9.51 -11.07 -11.93
CA ALA A 113 -9.93 -12.47 -11.81
C ALA A 113 -8.93 -13.28 -10.95
N LEU A 114 -7.63 -13.09 -11.16
CA LEU A 114 -6.59 -13.72 -10.34
C LEU A 114 -6.73 -13.33 -8.86
N MET A 115 -6.86 -12.05 -8.57
CA MET A 115 -7.04 -11.53 -7.21
C MET A 115 -8.38 -11.98 -6.60
N ALA A 116 -9.42 -12.13 -7.40
CA ALA A 116 -10.72 -12.62 -6.95
C ALA A 116 -10.68 -14.07 -6.42
N LEU A 117 -9.72 -14.89 -6.88
CA LEU A 117 -9.57 -16.27 -6.41
C LEU A 117 -9.29 -16.35 -4.90
N PHE A 118 -8.51 -15.41 -4.35
CA PHE A 118 -8.23 -15.35 -2.92
C PHE A 118 -9.52 -15.09 -2.10
N ILE A 119 -10.33 -14.14 -2.54
CA ILE A 119 -11.62 -13.83 -1.89
C ILE A 119 -12.61 -14.98 -2.06
N ALA A 120 -12.63 -15.60 -3.22
CA ALA A 120 -13.45 -16.78 -3.51
C ALA A 120 -13.10 -17.95 -2.57
N ALA A 121 -11.82 -18.20 -2.35
CA ALA A 121 -11.34 -19.23 -1.44
C ALA A 121 -11.78 -18.96 0.02
N ALA A 122 -11.66 -17.72 0.50
CA ALA A 122 -12.14 -17.31 1.81
C ALA A 122 -13.67 -17.52 1.97
N CYS A 123 -14.46 -17.20 0.94
CA CYS A 123 -15.91 -17.43 0.93
C CYS A 123 -16.27 -18.91 0.96
N ALA A 124 -15.57 -19.75 0.17
CA ALA A 124 -15.77 -21.20 0.15
C ALA A 124 -15.42 -21.85 1.50
N PHE A 125 -14.34 -21.37 2.14
CA PHE A 125 -13.95 -21.82 3.47
C PHE A 125 -14.99 -21.46 4.52
N ALA A 126 -15.41 -20.19 4.58
CA ALA A 126 -16.39 -19.69 5.54
C ALA A 126 -17.76 -20.40 5.41
N LYS A 127 -18.15 -20.84 4.19
CA LYS A 127 -19.38 -21.60 3.96
C LYS A 127 -19.44 -22.92 4.73
N GLY A 128 -18.29 -23.49 5.11
CA GLY A 128 -18.18 -24.71 5.92
C GLY A 128 -18.60 -24.53 7.38
N PHE A 129 -18.76 -23.30 7.85
CA PHE A 129 -19.10 -22.99 9.24
C PHE A 129 -20.60 -22.69 9.40
N LEU A 130 -21.11 -22.86 10.64
CA LEU A 130 -22.48 -22.52 10.97
C LEU A 130 -22.76 -21.04 10.70
N ARG A 131 -24.00 -20.71 10.34
CA ARG A 131 -24.42 -19.33 10.08
C ARG A 131 -24.25 -18.46 11.33
N GLY A 132 -24.13 -17.16 11.11
CA GLY A 132 -23.94 -16.16 12.16
C GLY A 132 -22.48 -16.00 12.57
N LEU A 133 -22.21 -15.76 13.85
CA LEU A 133 -20.87 -15.42 14.36
C LEU A 133 -19.76 -16.42 13.96
N PRO A 134 -19.97 -17.76 14.01
CA PRO A 134 -18.92 -18.69 13.59
C PRO A 134 -18.48 -18.48 12.14
N ARG A 135 -19.42 -18.18 11.24
CA ARG A 135 -19.11 -17.93 9.83
C ARG A 135 -18.37 -16.61 9.63
N LEU A 136 -18.74 -15.55 10.36
CA LEU A 136 -18.08 -14.26 10.27
C LEU A 136 -16.62 -14.36 10.75
N LEU A 137 -16.39 -15.01 11.88
CA LEU A 137 -15.04 -15.25 12.41
C LEU A 137 -14.19 -16.09 11.44
N ALA A 138 -14.75 -17.18 10.91
CA ALA A 138 -14.07 -18.01 9.92
C ALA A 138 -13.78 -17.25 8.62
N PHE A 139 -14.68 -16.36 8.21
CA PHE A 139 -14.48 -15.51 7.03
C PHE A 139 -13.36 -14.50 7.23
N ALA A 140 -13.35 -13.78 8.36
CA ALA A 140 -12.28 -12.84 8.68
C ALA A 140 -10.92 -13.55 8.77
N ALA A 141 -10.85 -14.72 9.43
CA ALA A 141 -9.65 -15.54 9.49
C ALA A 141 -9.16 -15.96 8.10
N ALA A 142 -10.06 -16.47 7.26
CA ALA A 142 -9.73 -16.92 5.92
C ALA A 142 -9.33 -15.75 5.00
N TRP A 143 -9.99 -14.60 5.10
CA TRP A 143 -9.60 -13.39 4.36
C TRP A 143 -8.17 -12.99 4.71
N THR A 144 -7.84 -12.91 6.01
CA THR A 144 -6.49 -12.57 6.48
C THR A 144 -5.45 -13.57 5.98
N ALA A 145 -5.76 -14.87 6.05
CA ALA A 145 -4.86 -15.90 5.51
C ALA A 145 -4.63 -15.74 4.00
N MET A 146 -5.67 -15.37 3.24
CA MET A 146 -5.56 -15.13 1.80
C MET A 146 -4.79 -13.83 1.49
N ASP A 147 -4.96 -12.77 2.29
CA ASP A 147 -4.16 -11.55 2.17
C ASP A 147 -2.68 -11.79 2.45
N LEU A 148 -2.36 -12.60 3.46
CA LEU A 148 -0.99 -13.02 3.73
C LEU A 148 -0.43 -13.87 2.59
N LEU A 149 -1.21 -14.84 2.09
CA LEU A 149 -0.78 -15.71 0.99
C LEU A 149 -0.46 -14.93 -0.29
N ARG A 150 -1.29 -13.94 -0.66
CA ARG A 150 -1.07 -13.14 -1.87
C ARG A 150 0.17 -12.24 -1.79
N GLN A 151 0.74 -12.01 -0.60
CA GLN A 151 2.00 -11.30 -0.43
C GLN A 151 3.20 -12.13 -0.92
N PHE A 152 3.10 -13.45 -0.89
CA PHE A 152 4.20 -14.37 -1.23
C PHE A 152 3.96 -15.19 -2.49
N LEU A 153 2.69 -15.39 -2.89
CA LEU A 153 2.37 -16.24 -4.02
C LEU A 153 2.78 -15.57 -5.34
N LEU A 154 3.41 -16.35 -6.23
CA LEU A 154 3.98 -15.87 -7.48
C LEU A 154 5.10 -14.84 -7.21
N THR A 155 4.86 -13.57 -7.47
CA THR A 155 5.79 -12.46 -7.20
C THR A 155 5.33 -11.56 -6.06
N GLY A 156 4.16 -11.88 -5.47
CA GLY A 156 3.50 -11.07 -4.47
C GLY A 156 2.78 -9.84 -5.06
N PHE A 157 1.53 -9.61 -4.61
CA PHE A 157 0.78 -8.40 -4.95
C PHE A 157 -0.18 -8.01 -3.81
N PRO A 158 0.32 -7.56 -2.64
CA PRO A 158 -0.50 -7.14 -1.50
C PRO A 158 -1.07 -5.72 -1.68
N TRP A 159 -1.50 -5.37 -2.90
CA TRP A 159 -2.10 -4.07 -3.21
C TRP A 159 -3.51 -3.95 -2.63
N ASN A 160 -3.92 -2.74 -2.23
CA ASN A 160 -5.24 -2.44 -1.68
C ASN A 160 -5.67 -3.36 -0.51
N PRO A 161 -4.87 -3.53 0.55
CA PRO A 161 -5.36 -4.16 1.77
C PRO A 161 -6.53 -3.34 2.32
N LEU A 162 -7.57 -4.00 2.86
CA LEU A 162 -8.75 -3.28 3.32
C LEU A 162 -8.45 -2.31 4.49
N ALA A 163 -7.35 -2.52 5.21
CA ALA A 163 -6.85 -1.56 6.20
C ALA A 163 -6.56 -0.17 5.62
N SER A 164 -6.29 -0.05 4.32
CA SER A 164 -5.99 1.24 3.67
C SER A 164 -7.14 2.24 3.73
N ILE A 165 -8.36 1.78 3.98
CA ILE A 165 -9.53 2.66 4.19
C ILE A 165 -9.37 3.60 5.39
N TRP A 166 -8.52 3.23 6.37
CA TRP A 166 -8.24 4.03 7.57
C TRP A 166 -7.14 5.08 7.36
N ALA A 167 -6.47 5.07 6.21
CA ALA A 167 -5.48 6.09 5.86
C ALA A 167 -6.13 7.43 5.42
N ILE A 168 -7.29 7.77 5.99
CA ILE A 168 -8.03 9.02 5.74
C ILE A 168 -7.11 10.20 6.07
N PRO A 169 -7.06 11.27 5.25
CA PRO A 169 -6.31 12.47 5.60
C PRO A 169 -6.78 13.12 6.90
N GLY A 170 -5.85 13.68 7.67
CA GLY A 170 -6.11 14.42 8.90
C GLY A 170 -6.32 13.55 10.14
N LEU A 171 -6.70 14.21 11.24
CA LEU A 171 -6.72 13.65 12.61
C LEU A 171 -7.51 12.33 12.73
N ALA A 172 -8.64 12.21 12.03
CA ALA A 172 -9.42 10.97 12.06
C ALA A 172 -8.62 9.78 11.54
N GLY A 173 -7.88 9.96 10.44
CA GLY A 173 -7.00 8.93 9.91
C GLY A 173 -5.78 8.70 10.79
N ASP A 174 -5.21 9.77 11.37
CA ASP A 174 -4.09 9.65 12.31
C ASP A 174 -4.48 8.72 13.47
N ILE A 175 -5.65 8.92 14.08
CA ILE A 175 -6.17 8.11 15.19
C ILE A 175 -6.46 6.67 14.74
N MET A 176 -7.24 6.53 13.66
CA MET A 176 -7.76 5.22 13.24
C MET A 176 -6.69 4.30 12.65
N LEU A 177 -5.54 4.83 12.26
CA LEU A 177 -4.45 4.07 11.70
C LEU A 177 -3.52 3.46 12.77
N GLN A 178 -3.52 3.97 14.02
CA GLN A 178 -2.58 3.54 15.06
C GLN A 178 -2.56 2.02 15.36
N PRO A 179 -3.68 1.28 15.32
CA PRO A 179 -3.65 -0.16 15.52
C PRO A 179 -2.73 -0.94 14.57
N VAL A 180 -2.35 -0.33 13.44
CA VAL A 180 -1.35 -0.89 12.51
C VAL A 180 0.01 -1.09 13.22
N ALA A 181 0.39 -0.23 14.18
CA ALA A 181 1.60 -0.38 14.98
C ALA A 181 1.61 -1.65 15.85
N TRP A 182 0.44 -2.17 16.20
CA TRP A 182 0.33 -3.35 17.07
C TRP A 182 0.10 -4.64 16.31
N ILE A 183 -0.83 -4.63 15.34
CA ILE A 183 -1.27 -5.85 14.64
C ILE A 183 -0.98 -5.85 13.13
N GLY A 184 -0.33 -4.80 12.63
CA GLY A 184 0.00 -4.64 11.21
C GLY A 184 -1.19 -4.42 10.30
N THR A 185 -0.91 -4.06 9.08
CA THR A 185 -1.92 -3.89 8.02
C THR A 185 -2.82 -5.14 7.86
N PRO A 186 -2.29 -6.39 7.86
CA PRO A 186 -3.16 -7.57 7.72
C PRO A 186 -4.07 -7.79 8.93
N GLY A 187 -3.60 -7.47 10.15
CA GLY A 187 -4.41 -7.58 11.37
C GLY A 187 -5.55 -6.56 11.39
N VAL A 188 -5.27 -5.30 11.00
CA VAL A 188 -6.28 -4.25 10.85
C VAL A 188 -7.28 -4.62 9.74
N THR A 189 -6.83 -5.24 8.65
CA THR A 189 -7.73 -5.80 7.62
C THR A 189 -8.68 -6.85 8.20
N ALA A 190 -8.17 -7.78 9.03
CA ALA A 190 -9.00 -8.79 9.69
C ALA A 190 -10.13 -8.18 10.53
N LEU A 191 -9.79 -7.18 11.36
CA LEU A 191 -10.78 -6.46 12.18
C LEU A 191 -11.78 -5.69 11.32
N THR A 192 -11.31 -5.03 10.26
CA THR A 192 -12.17 -4.28 9.34
C THR A 192 -13.18 -5.20 8.64
N VAL A 193 -12.72 -6.34 8.10
CA VAL A 193 -13.59 -7.36 7.49
C VAL A 193 -14.63 -7.87 8.49
N PHE A 194 -14.20 -8.18 9.71
CA PHE A 194 -15.09 -8.65 10.77
C PHE A 194 -16.17 -7.60 11.10
N LEU A 195 -15.77 -6.36 11.34
CA LEU A 195 -16.67 -5.24 11.65
C LEU A 195 -17.64 -4.95 10.50
N ALA A 196 -17.18 -4.97 9.25
CA ALA A 196 -18.02 -4.77 8.07
C ALA A 196 -19.09 -5.87 7.92
N CYS A 197 -18.84 -7.07 8.44
CA CYS A 197 -19.81 -8.18 8.42
C CYS A 197 -20.81 -8.16 9.59
N LEU A 198 -20.58 -7.41 10.67
CA LEU A 198 -21.44 -7.39 11.86
C LEU A 198 -22.92 -7.08 11.57
N PRO A 199 -23.27 -6.23 10.58
CA PRO A 199 -24.67 -5.94 10.28
C PRO A 199 -25.54 -7.16 9.96
N VAL A 200 -24.97 -8.33 9.62
CA VAL A 200 -25.75 -9.57 9.42
C VAL A 200 -26.15 -10.27 10.72
N LEU A 201 -25.65 -9.81 11.85
CA LEU A 201 -26.00 -10.29 13.17
C LEU A 201 -27.12 -9.43 13.79
N ARG A 202 -27.58 -9.81 14.98
CA ARG A 202 -28.61 -9.07 15.72
C ARG A 202 -28.19 -7.61 16.04
N PRO A 203 -29.16 -6.70 16.26
CA PRO A 203 -28.87 -5.31 16.64
C PRO A 203 -27.89 -5.15 17.82
N PHE A 204 -27.90 -6.08 18.78
CA PHE A 204 -26.91 -6.10 19.87
C PHE A 204 -25.46 -6.17 19.37
N ALA A 205 -25.19 -6.92 18.28
CA ALA A 205 -23.85 -7.00 17.70
C ALA A 205 -23.38 -5.65 17.10
N TRP A 206 -24.31 -4.80 16.68
CA TRP A 206 -24.00 -3.44 16.21
C TRP A 206 -23.49 -2.58 17.38
N GLY A 207 -24.13 -2.69 18.55
CA GLY A 207 -23.65 -2.03 19.76
C GLY A 207 -22.23 -2.47 20.12
N VAL A 208 -21.93 -3.76 20.06
CA VAL A 208 -20.58 -4.30 20.24
C VAL A 208 -19.61 -3.72 19.21
N GLY A 209 -20.02 -3.64 17.93
CA GLY A 209 -19.20 -3.04 16.88
C GLY A 209 -18.89 -1.56 17.13
N VAL A 210 -19.88 -0.78 17.54
CA VAL A 210 -19.70 0.64 17.92
C VAL A 210 -18.76 0.76 19.12
N CYS A 211 -18.97 -0.04 20.16
CA CYS A 211 -18.06 -0.04 21.32
C CYS A 211 -16.62 -0.40 20.91
N ALA A 212 -16.43 -1.40 20.04
CA ALA A 212 -15.12 -1.77 19.54
C ALA A 212 -14.47 -0.61 18.76
N MET A 213 -15.22 0.12 17.94
CA MET A 213 -14.73 1.30 17.23
C MET A 213 -14.37 2.45 18.16
N VAL A 214 -15.14 2.68 19.23
CA VAL A 214 -14.82 3.68 20.27
C VAL A 214 -13.54 3.31 21.00
N VAL A 215 -13.39 2.04 21.41
CA VAL A 215 -12.16 1.54 22.03
C VAL A 215 -10.97 1.66 21.07
N TRP A 216 -11.14 1.30 19.80
CA TRP A 216 -10.11 1.47 18.77
C TRP A 216 -9.66 2.94 18.67
N ALA A 217 -10.62 3.87 18.54
CA ALA A 217 -10.32 5.30 18.47
C ALA A 217 -9.66 5.82 19.75
N ALA A 218 -10.12 5.38 20.94
CA ALA A 218 -9.53 5.76 22.21
C ALA A 218 -8.07 5.28 22.34
N LEU A 219 -7.78 4.04 21.98
CA LEU A 219 -6.41 3.49 21.98
C LEU A 219 -5.52 4.24 20.99
N GLY A 220 -6.03 4.54 19.78
CA GLY A 220 -5.28 5.34 18.80
C GLY A 220 -4.99 6.75 19.29
N TRP A 221 -5.96 7.42 19.90
CA TRP A 221 -5.78 8.73 20.52
C TRP A 221 -4.74 8.71 21.63
N MET A 222 -4.83 7.72 22.53
CA MET A 222 -3.86 7.56 23.62
C MET A 222 -2.45 7.37 23.09
N HIS A 223 -2.26 6.50 22.09
CA HIS A 223 -0.95 6.27 21.48
C HIS A 223 -0.35 7.56 20.89
N LEU A 224 -1.15 8.39 20.23
CA LEU A 224 -0.70 9.70 19.72
C LEU A 224 -0.33 10.69 20.84
N SER A 225 -1.01 10.61 22.00
CA SER A 225 -0.84 11.57 23.08
C SER A 225 0.35 11.24 24.00
N GLU A 226 0.75 9.98 24.10
CA GLU A 226 1.82 9.52 25.01
C GLU A 226 3.23 9.78 24.46
N HIS A 227 3.36 9.95 23.16
CA HIS A 227 4.66 10.06 22.50
C HIS A 227 4.67 11.28 21.57
N PRO A 228 4.99 12.48 22.08
CA PRO A 228 5.11 13.64 21.25
C PRO A 228 6.29 13.52 20.26
N ASP A 229 6.14 14.08 19.09
CA ASP A 229 7.17 14.12 18.06
C ASP A 229 8.51 14.65 18.57
N ARG A 230 9.59 13.96 18.23
CA ARG A 230 10.96 14.42 18.42
C ARG A 230 11.52 14.87 17.09
N ALA A 231 11.57 16.18 16.88
CA ALA A 231 12.17 16.74 15.67
C ALA A 231 13.70 16.51 15.67
N SER A 232 14.23 16.07 14.52
CA SER A 232 15.66 16.05 14.23
C SER A 232 16.13 17.43 13.76
N ALA A 233 17.40 17.73 13.83
CA ALA A 233 17.97 18.93 13.19
C ALA A 233 18.09 18.80 11.66
N LEU A 234 17.97 17.59 11.11
CA LEU A 234 18.15 17.32 9.68
C LEU A 234 16.98 17.88 8.84
N ASN A 235 17.31 18.69 7.86
CA ASN A 235 16.40 19.18 6.84
C ASN A 235 16.47 18.30 5.59
N VAL A 236 15.34 17.87 5.09
CA VAL A 236 15.23 17.01 3.91
C VAL A 236 14.59 17.80 2.77
N VAL A 237 15.31 17.95 1.68
CA VAL A 237 14.83 18.55 0.43
C VAL A 237 14.40 17.42 -0.50
N LEU A 238 13.10 17.24 -0.66
CA LEU A 238 12.49 16.23 -1.52
C LEU A 238 12.19 16.87 -2.88
N VAL A 239 12.89 16.47 -3.93
CA VAL A 239 12.73 17.06 -5.26
C VAL A 239 11.65 16.31 -6.05
N GLN A 240 10.73 17.06 -6.66
CA GLN A 240 9.68 16.57 -7.56
C GLN A 240 9.86 17.19 -8.94
N GLY A 241 10.44 16.46 -9.88
CA GLY A 241 10.73 16.97 -11.23
C GLY A 241 9.49 17.12 -12.11
N ASN A 242 8.45 16.34 -11.83
CA ASN A 242 7.22 16.24 -12.64
C ASN A 242 7.50 15.92 -14.12
N ILE A 243 8.44 15.01 -14.35
CA ILE A 243 8.83 14.59 -15.71
C ILE A 243 7.88 13.49 -16.19
N PRO A 244 7.13 13.72 -17.30
CA PRO A 244 6.27 12.70 -17.88
C PRO A 244 7.05 11.43 -18.27
N GLN A 245 6.47 10.24 -18.06
CA GLN A 245 7.16 8.97 -18.31
C GLN A 245 7.68 8.86 -19.74
N GLY A 246 6.92 9.31 -20.75
CA GLY A 246 7.33 9.26 -22.15
C GLY A 246 8.51 10.19 -22.50
N GLN A 247 8.84 11.17 -21.64
CA GLN A 247 9.97 12.09 -21.86
C GLN A 247 11.24 11.66 -21.13
N LYS A 248 11.11 10.83 -20.10
CA LYS A 248 12.18 10.53 -19.15
C LYS A 248 13.46 10.00 -19.78
N PHE A 249 13.35 9.16 -20.81
CA PHE A 249 14.49 8.57 -21.52
C PHE A 249 14.58 9.00 -22.97
N ASP A 250 13.77 9.97 -23.41
CA ASP A 250 13.83 10.54 -24.75
C ASP A 250 15.02 11.53 -24.84
N ARG A 251 15.93 11.25 -25.78
CA ARG A 251 17.15 12.07 -25.99
C ARG A 251 16.87 13.56 -26.13
N ARG A 252 15.71 13.94 -26.66
CA ARG A 252 15.30 15.34 -26.82
C ARG A 252 15.10 16.07 -25.51
N PHE A 253 14.76 15.35 -24.43
CA PHE A 253 14.41 15.92 -23.13
C PHE A 253 15.44 15.65 -22.05
N LEU A 254 16.49 14.85 -22.29
CA LEU A 254 17.49 14.49 -21.26
C LEU A 254 18.11 15.72 -20.63
N ARG A 255 18.53 16.71 -21.44
CA ARG A 255 19.14 17.93 -20.94
C ARG A 255 18.16 18.75 -20.10
N THR A 256 16.95 18.98 -20.59
CA THR A 256 15.92 19.73 -19.85
C THR A 256 15.55 19.04 -18.54
N THR A 257 15.45 17.70 -18.56
CA THR A 257 15.23 16.90 -17.34
C THR A 257 16.36 17.10 -16.33
N TRP A 258 17.60 16.99 -16.78
CA TRP A 258 18.78 17.18 -15.96
C TRP A 258 18.82 18.58 -15.35
N ASP A 259 18.72 19.62 -16.19
CA ASP A 259 18.73 21.02 -15.76
C ASP A 259 17.58 21.32 -14.77
N THR A 260 16.42 20.69 -14.94
CA THR A 260 15.28 20.83 -14.01
C THR A 260 15.63 20.29 -12.64
N TYR A 261 16.19 19.07 -12.54
CA TYR A 261 16.56 18.50 -11.25
C TYR A 261 17.69 19.30 -10.57
N LEU A 262 18.71 19.74 -11.29
CA LEU A 262 19.79 20.57 -10.74
C LEU A 262 19.27 21.92 -10.24
N ARG A 263 18.39 22.58 -11.00
CA ARG A 263 17.79 23.86 -10.59
C ARG A 263 16.95 23.68 -9.32
N LEU A 264 16.06 22.70 -9.27
CA LEU A 264 15.22 22.44 -8.11
C LEU A 264 16.03 22.04 -6.88
N THR A 265 17.17 21.39 -7.07
CA THR A 265 18.12 21.08 -6.00
C THR A 265 18.69 22.34 -5.39
N ARG A 266 19.24 23.28 -6.22
CA ARG A 266 19.77 24.57 -5.75
C ARG A 266 18.72 25.38 -5.01
N GLU A 267 17.53 25.54 -5.61
CA GLU A 267 16.40 26.28 -5.01
C GLU A 267 16.00 25.68 -3.66
N GLY A 268 15.98 24.33 -3.54
CA GLY A 268 15.63 23.63 -2.32
C GLY A 268 16.67 23.77 -1.21
N VAL A 269 17.96 23.67 -1.56
CA VAL A 269 19.07 23.84 -0.61
C VAL A 269 19.15 25.30 -0.13
N GLU A 270 19.05 26.28 -1.03
CA GLU A 270 18.99 27.70 -0.67
C GLU A 270 17.82 27.99 0.27
N ALA A 271 16.65 27.43 -0.02
CA ALA A 271 15.48 27.58 0.85
C ALA A 271 15.70 26.94 2.23
N ALA A 272 16.38 25.80 2.31
CA ALA A 272 16.69 25.14 3.57
C ALA A 272 17.68 25.98 4.41
N HIS A 273 18.76 26.46 3.81
CA HIS A 273 19.76 27.33 4.47
C HIS A 273 19.15 28.66 4.95
N LYS A 274 18.21 29.21 4.18
CA LYS A 274 17.51 30.43 4.55
C LYS A 274 16.52 30.23 5.71
N ALA A 275 15.80 29.10 5.70
CA ALA A 275 14.81 28.80 6.72
C ALA A 275 15.44 28.38 8.05
N MET A 276 16.54 27.62 7.99
CA MET A 276 17.21 27.00 9.15
C MET A 276 18.74 27.07 8.97
N PRO A 277 19.33 28.27 9.19
CA PRO A 277 20.77 28.47 8.99
C PRO A 277 21.60 27.58 9.91
N GLY A 278 22.57 26.85 9.31
CA GLY A 278 23.49 25.98 10.04
C GLY A 278 22.99 24.58 10.36
N ASP A 279 21.71 24.29 10.13
CA ASP A 279 21.19 22.93 10.26
C ASP A 279 21.65 22.06 9.06
N PRO A 280 21.95 20.75 9.26
CA PRO A 280 22.31 19.85 8.18
C PRO A 280 21.17 19.67 7.16
N VAL A 281 21.54 19.50 5.89
CA VAL A 281 20.61 19.30 4.77
C VAL A 281 20.96 18.00 4.04
N VAL A 282 19.94 17.29 3.57
CA VAL A 282 20.07 16.19 2.62
C VAL A 282 19.08 16.36 1.46
N VAL A 283 19.53 16.11 0.24
CA VAL A 283 18.68 16.19 -0.97
C VAL A 283 18.28 14.80 -1.43
N VAL A 284 17.00 14.61 -1.75
CA VAL A 284 16.47 13.32 -2.23
C VAL A 284 15.80 13.52 -3.59
N TRP A 285 16.26 12.76 -4.61
CA TRP A 285 15.60 12.70 -5.92
C TRP A 285 14.78 11.41 -6.05
N PRO A 286 13.69 11.45 -6.86
CA PRO A 286 12.83 10.29 -7.09
C PRO A 286 13.56 9.09 -7.73
N GLU A 287 12.81 7.97 -7.83
CA GLU A 287 13.22 6.76 -8.52
C GLU A 287 13.62 7.02 -9.97
N THR A 288 14.80 6.52 -10.37
CA THR A 288 15.38 6.69 -11.72
C THR A 288 15.29 8.13 -12.24
N ALA A 289 15.48 9.14 -11.36
CA ALA A 289 15.42 10.55 -11.72
C ALA A 289 16.67 11.00 -12.49
N SER A 290 17.82 10.40 -12.21
CA SER A 290 19.05 10.68 -12.95
C SER A 290 18.98 10.12 -14.37
N VAL A 291 19.27 10.97 -15.34
CA VAL A 291 19.48 10.59 -16.74
C VAL A 291 20.88 10.07 -17.03
N ALA A 292 21.81 10.29 -16.09
CA ALA A 292 23.18 9.79 -16.13
C ALA A 292 23.33 8.52 -15.27
N LEU A 293 24.28 7.67 -15.63
CA LEU A 293 24.66 6.49 -14.85
C LEU A 293 25.60 6.92 -13.71
N LEU A 294 25.02 7.33 -12.58
CA LEU A 294 25.79 7.97 -11.49
C LEU A 294 26.89 7.10 -10.89
N ALA A 295 26.80 5.77 -10.98
CA ALA A 295 27.87 4.90 -10.54
C ALA A 295 29.18 5.17 -11.29
N ASP A 296 29.09 5.48 -12.61
CA ASP A 296 30.21 5.56 -13.53
C ASP A 296 30.53 6.99 -13.98
N ASP A 297 29.57 7.93 -13.90
CA ASP A 297 29.69 9.30 -14.41
C ASP A 297 30.10 10.30 -13.29
N ALA A 298 31.39 10.50 -13.13
CA ALA A 298 31.95 11.43 -12.14
C ALA A 298 31.55 12.89 -12.42
N ALA A 299 31.44 13.30 -13.69
CA ALA A 299 31.07 14.68 -14.05
C ALA A 299 29.61 14.97 -13.68
N ALA A 300 28.73 14.00 -13.90
CA ALA A 300 27.34 14.11 -13.45
C ALA A 300 27.24 14.21 -11.92
N ARG A 301 27.99 13.39 -11.18
CA ARG A 301 28.03 13.47 -9.72
C ARG A 301 28.53 14.82 -9.22
N GLN A 302 29.57 15.35 -9.85
CA GLN A 302 30.11 16.67 -9.51
C GLN A 302 29.08 17.78 -9.72
N SER A 303 28.33 17.74 -10.84
CA SER A 303 27.25 18.70 -11.11
C SER A 303 26.13 18.66 -10.06
N ILE A 304 25.81 17.45 -9.54
CA ILE A 304 24.86 17.29 -8.44
C ILE A 304 25.41 17.86 -7.13
N ALA A 305 26.68 17.55 -6.79
CA ALA A 305 27.33 18.05 -5.58
C ALA A 305 27.42 19.59 -5.56
N GLU A 306 27.73 20.21 -6.71
CA GLU A 306 27.70 21.67 -6.87
C GLU A 306 26.27 22.24 -6.70
N ALA A 307 25.25 21.60 -7.29
CA ALA A 307 23.86 22.01 -7.13
C ALA A 307 23.36 21.82 -5.69
N ALA A 308 23.87 20.82 -4.98
CA ALA A 308 23.57 20.55 -3.58
C ALA A 308 24.42 21.36 -2.59
N GLU A 309 25.30 22.26 -3.08
CA GLU A 309 26.17 23.12 -2.26
C GLU A 309 26.99 22.31 -1.22
N GLY A 310 27.47 21.14 -1.60
CA GLY A 310 28.26 20.28 -0.72
C GLY A 310 27.44 19.49 0.29
N ASN A 311 26.11 19.45 0.18
CA ASN A 311 25.26 18.62 1.03
C ASN A 311 25.14 17.18 0.48
N PRO A 312 24.97 16.16 1.34
CA PRO A 312 24.73 14.78 0.92
C PRO A 312 23.50 14.65 0.02
N THR A 313 23.53 13.68 -0.91
CA THR A 313 22.43 13.46 -1.85
C THR A 313 22.07 11.98 -1.99
N LEU A 314 20.78 11.69 -2.08
CA LEU A 314 20.20 10.36 -2.22
C LEU A 314 19.40 10.32 -3.53
N ILE A 315 19.96 9.70 -4.56
CA ILE A 315 19.48 9.87 -5.94
C ILE A 315 19.04 8.55 -6.55
N GLY A 316 17.80 8.50 -7.05
CA GLY A 316 17.33 7.37 -7.87
C GLY A 316 18.02 7.34 -9.24
N SER A 317 18.72 6.26 -9.55
CA SER A 317 19.51 6.07 -10.77
C SER A 317 19.47 4.61 -11.24
N VAL A 318 19.72 4.39 -12.51
CA VAL A 318 20.07 3.06 -13.01
C VAL A 318 21.58 2.87 -12.80
N ARG A 319 21.99 1.66 -12.39
CA ARG A 319 23.39 1.23 -12.38
C ARG A 319 23.54 -0.15 -13.00
N PHE A 320 24.72 -0.49 -13.47
CA PHE A 320 25.03 -1.84 -13.92
C PHE A 320 25.81 -2.57 -12.83
N GLY A 321 25.48 -3.84 -12.62
CA GLY A 321 26.24 -4.71 -11.73
C GLY A 321 27.49 -5.26 -12.41
N GLU A 322 28.31 -6.04 -11.67
CA GLU A 322 29.45 -6.76 -12.20
C GLU A 322 29.07 -7.77 -13.31
N ASP A 323 27.83 -8.24 -13.28
CA ASP A 323 27.24 -9.11 -14.30
C ASP A 323 26.82 -8.36 -15.58
N GLY A 324 27.09 -7.05 -15.67
CA GLY A 324 26.71 -6.20 -16.80
C GLY A 324 25.20 -5.98 -16.95
N ARG A 325 24.37 -6.39 -15.97
CA ARG A 325 22.91 -6.25 -16.01
C ARG A 325 22.45 -5.02 -15.23
N PRO A 326 21.36 -4.34 -15.69
CA PRO A 326 20.87 -3.13 -15.05
C PRO A 326 20.15 -3.42 -13.74
N ARG A 327 20.25 -2.47 -12.80
CA ARG A 327 19.56 -2.42 -11.51
C ARG A 327 18.90 -1.05 -11.33
N ASN A 328 17.73 -1.05 -10.73
CA ASN A 328 17.05 0.17 -10.28
C ASN A 328 17.56 0.47 -8.87
N SER A 329 18.28 1.59 -8.70
CA SER A 329 19.06 1.81 -7.48
C SER A 329 18.85 3.21 -6.89
N LEU A 330 19.00 3.31 -5.57
CA LEU A 330 19.27 4.55 -4.89
C LEU A 330 20.78 4.64 -4.70
N ILE A 331 21.39 5.73 -5.19
CA ILE A 331 22.82 6.04 -5.02
C ILE A 331 22.94 7.09 -3.91
N ALA A 332 23.70 6.78 -2.89
CA ALA A 332 23.98 7.67 -1.77
C ALA A 332 25.36 8.29 -1.95
N MET A 333 25.41 9.63 -2.01
CA MET A 333 26.62 10.39 -2.28
C MET A 333 26.90 11.40 -1.16
N ASP A 334 28.17 11.61 -0.87
CA ASP A 334 28.60 12.70 0.00
C ASP A 334 28.53 14.07 -0.70
N GLY A 335 28.83 15.12 0.04
CA GLY A 335 28.83 16.48 -0.49
C GLY A 335 29.92 16.79 -1.56
N GLN A 336 30.84 15.87 -1.81
CA GLN A 336 31.86 15.99 -2.85
C GLN A 336 31.49 15.18 -4.12
N GLY A 337 30.33 14.54 -4.14
CA GLY A 337 29.91 13.66 -5.21
C GLY A 337 30.55 12.27 -5.17
N GLY A 338 31.19 11.92 -4.07
CA GLY A 338 31.72 10.57 -3.83
C GLY A 338 30.58 9.60 -3.51
N VAL A 339 30.49 8.48 -4.26
CA VAL A 339 29.52 7.41 -3.95
C VAL A 339 29.95 6.73 -2.66
N GLN A 340 29.12 6.81 -1.63
CA GLN A 340 29.38 6.20 -0.32
C GLN A 340 28.77 4.80 -0.24
N ASP A 341 27.56 4.63 -0.73
CA ASP A 341 26.85 3.34 -0.78
C ASP A 341 25.72 3.41 -1.82
N PHE A 342 25.10 2.26 -2.08
CA PHE A 342 23.91 2.15 -2.95
C PHE A 342 22.98 1.06 -2.44
N TYR A 343 21.72 1.17 -2.84
CA TYR A 343 20.70 0.17 -2.59
C TYR A 343 20.01 -0.21 -3.91
N ASP A 344 19.93 -1.50 -4.21
CA ASP A 344 19.23 -2.01 -5.37
C ASP A 344 17.84 -2.48 -4.99
N LYS A 345 16.84 -2.06 -5.75
CA LYS A 345 15.46 -2.49 -5.61
C LYS A 345 15.37 -4.01 -5.65
N TRP A 346 14.78 -4.62 -4.63
CA TRP A 346 14.68 -6.06 -4.54
C TRP A 346 13.30 -6.61 -4.90
N HIS A 347 12.20 -5.89 -4.59
CA HIS A 347 10.86 -6.19 -5.08
C HIS A 347 10.60 -5.47 -6.41
N LEU A 348 10.85 -6.15 -7.51
CA LEU A 348 10.62 -5.63 -8.84
C LEU A 348 9.16 -5.78 -9.26
N VAL A 349 8.65 -4.83 -10.06
CA VAL A 349 7.29 -4.85 -10.59
C VAL A 349 7.16 -5.91 -11.69
N PRO A 350 6.32 -6.96 -11.51
CA PRO A 350 6.14 -7.99 -12.53
C PRO A 350 5.48 -7.43 -13.79
N GLY A 351 6.03 -7.76 -14.95
CA GLY A 351 5.57 -7.27 -16.25
C GLY A 351 6.04 -5.85 -16.59
N GLY A 352 6.49 -5.07 -15.61
CA GLY A 352 7.04 -3.73 -15.81
C GLY A 352 8.57 -3.72 -15.80
N GLU A 353 9.16 -4.18 -14.71
CA GLU A 353 10.60 -4.16 -14.47
C GLU A 353 11.29 -5.50 -14.80
N PHE A 354 10.56 -6.59 -14.79
CA PHE A 354 11.03 -7.90 -15.23
C PHE A 354 9.89 -8.75 -15.77
N ALA A 355 10.24 -9.78 -16.55
CA ALA A 355 9.29 -10.75 -17.07
C ALA A 355 9.33 -12.02 -16.22
N PRO A 356 8.30 -12.28 -15.38
CA PRO A 356 8.22 -13.57 -14.68
C PRO A 356 8.09 -14.72 -15.68
N GLY A 357 8.83 -15.82 -15.47
CA GLY A 357 8.82 -16.97 -16.39
C GLY A 357 7.45 -17.67 -16.55
N TRP A 358 6.51 -17.40 -15.64
CA TRP A 358 5.14 -17.94 -15.71
C TRP A 358 4.18 -17.00 -16.49
N LEU A 359 4.59 -15.76 -16.84
CA LEU A 359 3.78 -14.82 -17.60
C LEU A 359 4.01 -15.07 -19.09
N PRO A 360 3.01 -15.56 -19.84
CA PRO A 360 3.19 -15.93 -21.25
C PRO A 360 3.40 -14.72 -22.18
N PHE A 361 3.11 -13.51 -21.69
CA PHE A 361 3.24 -12.26 -22.44
C PHE A 361 4.04 -11.25 -21.62
N ALA A 362 5.34 -11.18 -21.83
CA ALA A 362 6.18 -10.16 -21.22
C ALA A 362 5.95 -8.83 -21.94
N VAL A 363 5.17 -7.94 -21.33
CA VAL A 363 5.23 -6.52 -21.64
C VAL A 363 6.50 -6.00 -20.97
N GLN A 364 7.62 -6.03 -21.67
CA GLN A 364 8.87 -5.46 -21.17
C GLN A 364 8.85 -3.95 -21.42
N LEU A 365 8.62 -3.21 -20.36
CA LEU A 365 8.74 -1.75 -20.38
C LEU A 365 10.21 -1.29 -20.20
N VAL A 366 11.07 -2.18 -19.69
CA VAL A 366 12.51 -1.95 -19.55
C VAL A 366 13.26 -2.73 -20.63
N PRO A 367 14.03 -2.06 -21.52
CA PRO A 367 14.86 -2.72 -22.53
C PRO A 367 15.92 -3.64 -21.90
N GLY A 368 16.36 -4.65 -22.66
CA GLY A 368 17.50 -5.49 -22.26
C GLY A 368 17.23 -6.63 -21.26
N GLY A 369 15.97 -7.07 -21.14
CA GLY A 369 15.63 -8.23 -20.30
C GLY A 369 15.16 -7.89 -18.88
N GLY A 370 15.01 -6.61 -18.56
CA GLY A 370 14.55 -6.12 -17.26
C GLY A 370 15.67 -5.93 -16.24
N PHE A 371 15.29 -5.41 -15.07
CA PHE A 371 16.22 -5.21 -13.95
C PHE A 371 16.52 -6.53 -13.23
N VAL A 372 17.67 -6.55 -12.53
CA VAL A 372 18.05 -7.61 -11.59
C VAL A 372 17.66 -7.15 -10.17
N PRO A 373 17.00 -8.00 -9.37
CA PRO A 373 16.65 -7.66 -8.01
C PRO A 373 17.88 -7.53 -7.11
N GLY A 374 17.80 -6.64 -6.12
CA GLY A 374 18.76 -6.53 -5.03
C GLY A 374 18.65 -7.67 -4.01
N PRO A 375 19.56 -7.71 -3.01
CA PRO A 375 19.61 -8.80 -2.02
C PRO A 375 18.54 -8.73 -0.92
N GLY A 376 17.83 -7.61 -0.80
CA GLY A 376 16.82 -7.38 0.23
C GLY A 376 16.99 -6.06 0.99
N PRO A 377 16.17 -5.82 2.03
CA PRO A 377 16.23 -4.59 2.81
C PRO A 377 17.58 -4.37 3.48
N ARG A 378 18.08 -3.16 3.41
CA ARG A 378 19.35 -2.72 4.01
C ARG A 378 19.16 -1.41 4.76
N THR A 379 19.95 -1.20 5.79
CA THR A 379 20.17 0.11 6.38
C THR A 379 21.46 0.68 5.85
N LEU A 380 21.41 1.90 5.34
CA LEU A 380 22.58 2.64 4.88
C LEU A 380 23.00 3.63 5.97
N ASP A 381 24.30 3.79 6.11
CA ASP A 381 24.93 4.70 7.06
C ASP A 381 25.85 5.66 6.30
N LEU A 382 25.50 6.95 6.31
CA LEU A 382 26.29 8.01 5.68
C LEU A 382 26.77 8.99 6.75
N PRO A 383 28.05 9.44 6.69
CA PRO A 383 28.55 10.44 7.60
C PRO A 383 27.66 11.70 7.63
N GLY A 384 27.25 12.11 8.82
CA GLY A 384 26.41 13.29 9.02
C GLY A 384 24.89 13.07 8.86
N LEU A 385 24.45 11.89 8.49
CA LEU A 385 23.02 11.53 8.42
C LEU A 385 22.67 10.46 9.46
N PRO A 386 21.46 10.49 10.05
CA PRO A 386 20.95 9.33 10.77
C PRO A 386 20.85 8.11 9.81
N PRO A 387 21.13 6.88 10.29
CA PRO A 387 21.04 5.68 9.46
C PRO A 387 19.63 5.51 8.89
N PHE A 388 19.52 5.16 7.61
CA PHE A 388 18.24 5.12 6.91
C PHE A 388 18.03 3.83 6.11
N ALA A 389 16.77 3.45 5.95
CA ALA A 389 16.36 2.39 5.04
C ALA A 389 15.92 3.01 3.69
N PRO A 390 16.57 2.68 2.58
CA PRO A 390 16.04 2.95 1.25
C PRO A 390 14.80 2.10 0.97
N LEU A 391 13.82 2.68 0.27
CA LEU A 391 12.60 2.03 -0.15
C LEU A 391 12.23 2.53 -1.54
N ILE A 392 12.27 1.65 -2.55
CA ILE A 392 12.04 2.06 -3.93
C ILE A 392 10.65 1.64 -4.40
N CYS A 393 9.75 2.65 -4.55
CA CYS A 393 8.45 2.52 -5.23
C CYS A 393 7.60 1.35 -4.71
N TYR A 394 7.40 0.32 -5.54
CA TYR A 394 6.58 -0.86 -5.31
C TYR A 394 6.87 -1.59 -3.98
N GLU A 395 8.09 -1.50 -3.47
CA GLU A 395 8.49 -2.14 -2.21
C GLU A 395 7.62 -1.69 -1.02
N ALA A 396 7.07 -0.47 -1.06
CA ALA A 396 6.25 0.08 0.01
C ALA A 396 4.94 -0.70 0.25
N ILE A 397 4.48 -1.51 -0.71
CA ILE A 397 3.23 -2.26 -0.53
C ILE A 397 3.38 -3.50 0.36
N PHE A 398 4.63 -3.96 0.65
CA PHE A 398 4.92 -5.20 1.37
C PHE A 398 5.11 -4.94 2.87
N PRO A 399 4.13 -5.30 3.73
CA PRO A 399 4.29 -5.19 5.19
C PRO A 399 5.38 -6.14 5.72
N ALA A 400 6.12 -5.70 6.74
CA ALA A 400 7.20 -6.45 7.39
C ALA A 400 8.35 -6.89 6.46
N GLN A 401 8.58 -6.16 5.34
CA GLN A 401 9.64 -6.50 4.37
C GLN A 401 10.42 -5.27 3.90
N ILE A 402 10.39 -4.16 4.65
CA ILE A 402 10.93 -2.88 4.20
C ILE A 402 12.13 -2.37 5.01
N VAL A 403 12.41 -2.96 6.15
CA VAL A 403 13.56 -2.60 7.00
C VAL A 403 14.40 -3.82 7.35
N ASN A 404 15.66 -3.58 7.65
CA ASN A 404 16.53 -4.60 8.24
C ASN A 404 16.31 -4.63 9.75
N GLU A 405 15.83 -5.75 10.29
CA GLU A 405 15.53 -5.89 11.72
C GLU A 405 16.78 -5.93 12.59
N ILE A 406 17.91 -6.41 12.05
CA ILE A 406 19.19 -6.51 12.77
C ILE A 406 19.83 -5.13 12.90
N GLN A 407 19.73 -4.33 11.85
CA GLN A 407 20.31 -2.99 11.74
C GLN A 407 19.17 -1.97 11.54
N ARG A 408 18.44 -1.66 12.63
CA ARG A 408 17.29 -0.79 12.55
C ARG A 408 17.66 0.62 12.10
N PRO A 409 17.05 1.17 11.06
CA PRO A 409 17.23 2.55 10.64
C PRO A 409 16.55 3.52 11.60
N ALA A 410 16.93 4.79 11.52
CA ALA A 410 16.25 5.90 12.20
C ALA A 410 15.10 6.50 11.37
N TRP A 411 15.12 6.33 10.05
CA TRP A 411 14.09 6.81 9.13
C TRP A 411 14.12 6.02 7.81
N ILE A 412 13.10 6.24 6.99
CA ILE A 412 12.96 5.60 5.68
C ILE A 412 12.98 6.67 4.59
N VAL A 413 13.79 6.44 3.57
CA VAL A 413 13.84 7.25 2.35
C VAL A 413 13.09 6.51 1.26
N ASN A 414 11.89 6.97 0.92
CA ASN A 414 11.11 6.37 -0.16
C ASN A 414 11.26 7.20 -1.44
N ILE A 415 11.84 6.60 -2.46
CA ILE A 415 11.91 7.19 -3.81
C ILE A 415 10.97 6.46 -4.74
N THR A 416 10.21 7.20 -5.58
CA THR A 416 9.20 6.58 -6.42
C THR A 416 8.99 7.31 -7.74
N ASN A 417 8.48 6.56 -8.72
CA ASN A 417 8.04 7.09 -10.00
C ASN A 417 6.59 6.69 -10.27
N ASP A 418 5.64 7.45 -9.72
CA ASP A 418 4.21 7.20 -9.91
C ASP A 418 3.69 7.64 -11.29
N ALA A 419 4.57 8.06 -12.23
CA ALA A 419 4.17 8.44 -13.60
C ALA A 419 3.46 7.32 -14.37
N TRP A 420 3.67 6.07 -13.95
CA TRP A 420 2.99 4.90 -14.48
C TRP A 420 1.49 4.86 -14.20
N PHE A 421 1.04 5.53 -13.15
CA PHE A 421 -0.34 5.48 -12.68
C PHE A 421 -1.22 6.62 -13.22
N GLY A 422 -0.66 7.56 -13.98
CA GLY A 422 -1.38 8.72 -14.50
C GLY A 422 -2.11 9.52 -13.41
N GLN A 423 -3.20 10.17 -13.78
CA GLN A 423 -4.07 10.94 -12.86
C GLN A 423 -5.20 10.05 -12.28
N SER A 424 -4.84 8.85 -11.81
CA SER A 424 -5.79 7.83 -11.33
C SER A 424 -5.78 7.69 -9.81
N THR A 425 -6.45 6.64 -9.30
CA THR A 425 -6.41 6.27 -7.87
C THR A 425 -5.08 5.63 -7.46
N GLY A 426 -4.26 5.17 -8.40
CA GLY A 426 -3.00 4.46 -8.13
C GLY A 426 -2.05 5.21 -7.20
N PRO A 427 -1.67 6.47 -7.48
CA PRO A 427 -0.79 7.25 -6.60
C PRO A 427 -1.31 7.41 -5.17
N HIS A 428 -2.62 7.55 -4.99
CA HIS A 428 -3.24 7.68 -3.68
C HIS A 428 -3.26 6.36 -2.89
N GLN A 429 -3.49 5.24 -3.58
CA GLN A 429 -3.43 3.90 -2.98
C GLN A 429 -1.99 3.56 -2.57
N HIS A 430 -1.02 3.89 -3.41
CA HIS A 430 0.39 3.73 -3.11
C HIS A 430 0.83 4.60 -1.93
N LEU A 431 0.38 5.86 -1.88
CA LEU A 431 0.64 6.75 -0.76
C LEU A 431 0.07 6.22 0.57
N ALA A 432 -1.13 5.63 0.55
CA ALA A 432 -1.72 5.01 1.73
C ALA A 432 -0.87 3.82 2.23
N ALA A 433 -0.31 3.03 1.32
CA ALA A 433 0.63 1.98 1.70
C ALA A 433 1.86 2.54 2.41
N VAL A 434 2.49 3.60 1.87
CA VAL A 434 3.64 4.27 2.51
C VAL A 434 3.29 4.77 3.91
N ARG A 435 2.12 5.40 4.08
CA ARG A 435 1.66 5.88 5.39
C ARG A 435 1.51 4.74 6.41
N MET A 436 0.94 3.62 5.98
CA MET A 436 0.83 2.43 6.83
C MET A 436 2.20 1.88 7.24
N ARG A 437 3.20 1.93 6.35
CA ARG A 437 4.58 1.51 6.68
C ARG A 437 5.20 2.39 7.76
N ALA A 438 4.99 3.71 7.73
CA ALA A 438 5.47 4.60 8.77
C ALA A 438 4.97 4.16 10.16
N VAL A 439 3.67 3.89 10.28
CA VAL A 439 3.03 3.46 11.52
C VAL A 439 3.45 2.06 11.95
N GLU A 440 3.53 1.11 11.00
CA GLU A 440 3.96 -0.27 11.29
C GLU A 440 5.36 -0.32 11.90
N GLU A 441 6.27 0.44 11.30
CA GLU A 441 7.67 0.44 11.74
C GLU A 441 7.94 1.42 12.89
N GLY A 442 7.05 2.39 13.12
CA GLY A 442 7.33 3.50 14.05
C GLY A 442 8.51 4.34 13.57
N LEU A 443 8.61 4.55 12.24
CA LEU A 443 9.69 5.30 11.60
C LEU A 443 9.14 6.41 10.73
N PRO A 444 9.73 7.61 10.76
CA PRO A 444 9.37 8.65 9.80
C PRO A 444 9.76 8.23 8.37
N ILE A 445 8.93 8.60 7.41
CA ILE A 445 9.17 8.34 5.99
C ILE A 445 9.22 9.65 5.23
N MET A 446 10.33 9.90 4.53
CA MET A 446 10.49 10.99 3.58
C MET A 446 10.41 10.44 2.17
N ARG A 447 9.34 10.82 1.45
CA ARG A 447 9.02 10.29 0.11
C ARG A 447 9.21 11.36 -0.95
N ALA A 448 10.13 11.14 -1.88
CA ALA A 448 10.28 11.89 -3.13
C ALA A 448 9.61 11.14 -4.28
N ALA A 449 8.62 11.77 -4.92
CA ALA A 449 7.93 11.25 -6.09
C ALA A 449 8.26 12.09 -7.33
N ASN A 450 8.28 11.47 -8.53
CA ASN A 450 8.50 12.22 -9.77
C ASN A 450 7.25 13.04 -10.14
N THR A 451 6.16 12.38 -10.53
CA THR A 451 4.88 13.02 -10.88
C THR A 451 3.81 12.80 -9.83
N GLY A 452 4.06 11.88 -8.88
CA GLY A 452 3.14 11.48 -7.83
C GLY A 452 3.05 12.48 -6.69
N ILE A 453 2.81 11.98 -5.48
CA ILE A 453 2.66 12.80 -4.28
C ILE A 453 3.95 12.71 -3.45
N THR A 454 4.67 13.80 -3.33
CA THR A 454 5.83 13.95 -2.44
C THR A 454 5.34 14.31 -1.04
N VAL A 455 5.85 13.63 0.00
CA VAL A 455 5.33 13.77 1.36
C VAL A 455 6.38 13.42 2.41
N GLY A 456 6.31 14.08 3.56
CA GLY A 456 6.91 13.64 4.81
C GLY A 456 5.84 13.11 5.75
N TYR A 457 6.04 11.91 6.28
CA TYR A 457 5.28 11.33 7.38
C TYR A 457 6.17 11.20 8.61
N ASP A 458 5.63 11.51 9.79
CA ASP A 458 6.27 11.13 11.04
C ASP A 458 6.05 9.63 11.36
N ALA A 459 6.58 9.18 12.47
CA ALA A 459 6.51 7.78 12.88
C ALA A 459 5.08 7.32 13.28
N TYR A 460 4.13 8.23 13.45
CA TYR A 460 2.70 7.96 13.65
C TYR A 460 1.90 7.98 12.35
N GLY A 461 2.56 8.24 11.21
CA GLY A 461 1.88 8.43 9.93
C GLY A 461 1.16 9.77 9.81
N HIS A 462 1.44 10.74 10.71
CA HIS A 462 0.96 12.11 10.55
C HIS A 462 1.72 12.80 9.43
N GLN A 463 1.00 13.53 8.58
CA GLN A 463 1.58 14.22 7.43
C GLN A 463 2.23 15.53 7.87
N VAL A 464 3.57 15.59 7.89
CA VAL A 464 4.31 16.80 8.29
C VAL A 464 4.50 17.79 7.14
N ALA A 465 4.57 17.30 5.91
CA ALA A 465 4.70 18.14 4.71
C ALA A 465 4.15 17.40 3.48
N ARG A 466 3.68 18.14 2.46
CA ARG A 466 3.13 17.54 1.24
C ARG A 466 3.25 18.47 0.04
N MET A 467 3.60 17.88 -1.12
CA MET A 467 3.44 18.45 -2.44
C MET A 467 2.52 17.55 -3.27
N ASN A 468 1.56 18.16 -3.96
CA ASN A 468 0.56 17.41 -4.71
C ASN A 468 1.10 16.83 -6.02
N GLN A 469 0.38 15.84 -6.53
CA GLN A 469 0.62 15.22 -7.83
C GLN A 469 0.62 16.26 -8.96
N GLY A 470 1.50 16.08 -9.96
CA GLY A 470 1.55 16.91 -11.16
C GLY A 470 2.17 18.29 -10.96
N GLN A 471 2.80 18.55 -9.84
CA GLN A 471 3.55 19.78 -9.58
C GLN A 471 5.05 19.55 -9.77
N ALA A 472 5.77 20.52 -10.32
CA ALA A 472 7.23 20.54 -10.33
C ALA A 472 7.73 21.50 -9.24
N GLY A 473 8.70 21.06 -8.44
CA GLY A 473 9.22 21.85 -7.33
C GLY A 473 10.04 21.01 -6.36
N PHE A 474 10.22 21.52 -5.17
CA PHE A 474 10.78 20.81 -4.03
C PHE A 474 9.89 20.94 -2.80
N LEU A 475 9.98 19.98 -1.90
CA LEU A 475 9.34 20.01 -0.59
C LEU A 475 10.41 20.01 0.47
N LEU A 476 10.46 21.06 1.30
CA LEU A 476 11.34 21.14 2.44
C LEU A 476 10.61 20.60 3.68
N ALA A 477 11.18 19.64 4.36
CA ALA A 477 10.65 19.08 5.59
C ALA A 477 11.76 18.86 6.61
N ARG A 478 11.48 19.12 7.88
CA ARG A 478 12.34 18.71 8.98
C ARG A 478 12.09 17.23 9.27
N LEU A 479 13.16 16.44 9.42
CA LEU A 479 13.04 15.01 9.71
C LEU A 479 12.50 14.80 11.12
N PRO A 480 11.32 14.17 11.33
CA PRO A 480 10.87 13.77 12.65
C PRO A 480 11.74 12.66 13.24
N GLY A 481 11.71 12.51 14.56
CA GLY A 481 12.40 11.41 15.23
C GLY A 481 11.68 10.07 15.11
N PRO A 482 12.41 8.95 15.19
CA PRO A 482 11.82 7.62 15.25
C PRO A 482 11.19 7.36 16.62
N LEU A 483 10.21 6.46 16.66
CA LEU A 483 9.72 5.81 17.86
C LEU A 483 10.56 4.58 18.20
N ALA A 484 10.37 4.06 19.41
CA ALA A 484 10.81 2.70 19.71
C ALA A 484 10.16 1.71 18.74
N PRO A 485 10.80 0.55 18.44
CA PRO A 485 10.21 -0.45 17.57
C PRO A 485 8.80 -0.81 18.03
N THR A 486 7.84 -0.70 17.12
CA THR A 486 6.43 -1.05 17.39
C THR A 486 6.30 -2.55 17.71
N PHE A 487 5.15 -2.95 18.23
CA PHE A 487 4.90 -4.38 18.43
C PHE A 487 4.90 -5.15 17.09
N PHE A 488 4.32 -4.55 16.03
CA PHE A 488 4.36 -5.16 14.71
C PHE A 488 5.77 -5.20 14.12
N SER A 489 6.56 -4.13 14.24
CA SER A 489 7.95 -4.10 13.76
C SER A 489 8.82 -5.21 14.40
N ARG A 490 8.55 -5.56 15.68
CA ARG A 490 9.30 -6.62 16.41
C ARG A 490 8.91 -8.03 16.01
N TYR A 491 7.64 -8.29 15.72
CA TYR A 491 7.11 -9.64 15.53
C TYR A 491 6.59 -9.89 14.11
N GLY A 492 6.48 -8.86 13.29
CA GLY A 492 6.11 -8.94 11.88
C GLY A 492 4.81 -9.69 11.64
N LEU A 493 4.82 -10.50 10.62
CA LEU A 493 3.64 -11.27 10.16
C LEU A 493 3.21 -12.39 11.11
N ILE A 494 3.99 -12.72 12.14
CA ILE A 494 3.57 -13.69 13.17
C ILE A 494 2.28 -13.22 13.86
N ILE A 495 2.13 -11.91 14.09
CA ILE A 495 0.96 -11.32 14.75
C ILE A 495 -0.33 -11.56 13.97
N PRO A 496 -0.47 -11.17 12.68
CA PRO A 496 -1.70 -11.41 11.93
C PRO A 496 -1.95 -12.90 11.67
N VAL A 497 -0.91 -13.75 11.57
CA VAL A 497 -1.07 -15.21 11.53
C VAL A 497 -1.70 -15.72 12.82
N PHE A 498 -1.19 -15.30 13.98
CA PHE A 498 -1.75 -15.68 15.26
C PHE A 498 -3.18 -15.18 15.43
N LEU A 499 -3.48 -13.95 15.04
CA LEU A 499 -4.84 -13.40 15.05
C LEU A 499 -5.79 -14.22 14.17
N ALA A 500 -5.37 -14.63 12.96
CA ALA A 500 -6.18 -15.47 12.09
C ALA A 500 -6.47 -16.84 12.73
N ILE A 501 -5.48 -17.45 13.41
CA ILE A 501 -5.65 -18.69 14.15
C ILE A 501 -6.65 -18.49 15.31
N LEU A 502 -6.53 -17.43 16.08
CA LEU A 502 -7.46 -17.12 17.18
C LEU A 502 -8.89 -16.95 16.69
N LEU A 503 -9.09 -16.21 15.59
CA LEU A 503 -10.41 -16.04 14.97
C LEU A 503 -10.99 -17.40 14.52
N LEU A 504 -10.15 -18.26 13.95
CA LEU A 504 -10.57 -19.59 13.50
C LEU A 504 -10.95 -20.49 14.69
N LEU A 505 -10.14 -20.50 15.77
CA LEU A 505 -10.45 -21.26 16.98
C LEU A 505 -11.75 -20.76 17.62
N ALA A 506 -11.96 -19.44 17.69
CA ALA A 506 -13.20 -18.86 18.17
C ALA A 506 -14.39 -19.28 17.31
N ALA A 507 -14.23 -19.33 15.97
CA ALA A 507 -15.28 -19.82 15.07
C ALA A 507 -15.66 -21.28 15.36
N ILE A 508 -14.68 -22.15 15.62
CA ILE A 508 -14.87 -23.57 15.94
C ILE A 508 -15.59 -23.70 17.30
N ILE A 509 -15.13 -23.00 18.33
CA ILE A 509 -15.71 -23.04 19.69
C ILE A 509 -17.16 -22.56 19.65
N CYS A 510 -17.42 -21.38 19.05
CA CYS A 510 -18.77 -20.85 18.91
C CYS A 510 -19.70 -21.79 18.12
N GLY A 511 -19.16 -22.52 17.16
CA GLY A 511 -19.90 -23.52 16.38
C GLY A 511 -20.28 -24.75 17.21
N ARG A 512 -19.38 -25.24 18.08
CA ARG A 512 -19.64 -26.42 18.95
C ARG A 512 -20.68 -26.14 20.02
N HIS A 513 -20.65 -25.00 20.67
CA HIS A 513 -21.56 -24.64 21.75
C HIS A 513 -22.95 -24.25 21.26
N LYS A 514 -23.27 -24.41 19.94
CA LYS A 514 -24.56 -23.99 19.35
C LYS A 514 -25.00 -22.64 19.92
N ILE A 515 -24.03 -21.74 20.16
CA ILE A 515 -24.33 -20.36 20.49
C ILE A 515 -25.23 -19.93 19.33
N ARG A 516 -26.55 -20.00 19.58
CA ARG A 516 -27.58 -19.75 18.58
C ARG A 516 -27.40 -18.33 18.10
N ALA A 517 -26.50 -18.17 17.11
CA ALA A 517 -26.51 -17.01 16.29
C ALA A 517 -27.85 -17.03 15.59
N TRP A 518 -28.76 -16.26 16.09
CA TRP A 518 -30.11 -16.15 15.56
C TRP A 518 -29.99 -15.49 14.20
N PRO A 519 -30.46 -16.10 13.12
CA PRO A 519 -30.61 -15.41 11.86
C PRO A 519 -31.63 -14.29 12.05
N LEU A 520 -31.40 -13.14 11.42
CA LEU A 520 -32.46 -12.23 11.07
C LEU A 520 -33.50 -13.00 10.23
#